data_eeb006c97f12a778df7e990ff905bbde
#
_entry.id   eeb006c97f12a778df7e990ff905bbde
#
_cell.length_a   1.000
_cell.length_b   1.000
_cell.length_c   1.000
_cell.angle_alpha   90.00
_cell.angle_beta   90.00
_cell.angle_gamma   90.00
#
_symmetry.space_group_name_H-M   'P 1'
#
loop_
_entity.id
_entity.type
_entity.pdbx_description
1 polymer ?
#
loop_
_entity_poly.entity_id
_entity_poly.type
_entity_poly.pdbx_seq_one_letter_code
_entity_poly.pdbx_strand_id
1 'polypeptide(L)'
;MTHSIRPDRRNVILGGAAVMGATVLPAAAAQTGLAPADDLLSATKRFTATLEPDKLKVASFAWNGSEWRNWNYFGVGGYIKPGLRLEQMTAVQKAAAWELLAAVWSPNGLRKARNVMLLQDILAQSGNGTGQRSSERFSISLFGTPSEKGAWGIRCEGHHLTQSVAVRDNRIASVTPFSFSALPNRVTAGAHAGLNTLKDEEGLARKLFGDLSPERQRKARIGDSTPYNILSYAGRERANAKKVGLAATDLTTTQRDLLWQLVEVYTIDHMPAALSAPQRARVRSGDKEAVHFAWYGPNTAEKAFAYRLIGDGFVIEMASVDAEAQHLHTIYNDLENVLGRG
;
A
#
# COMPACT_ATOMS: atom_id res chain seq x y z
N MET A 1 -56.85 25.09 50.67
CA MET A 1 -56.31 24.17 51.68
C MET A 1 -54.94 23.75 51.20
N THR A 2 -53.90 24.47 51.66
CA THR A 2 -52.93 24.07 52.67
C THR A 2 -52.30 22.71 52.38
N HIS A 3 -50.98 22.50 52.16
CA HIS A 3 -49.84 22.99 52.91
C HIS A 3 -48.53 22.75 52.02
N SER A 4 -47.73 23.71 51.98
CA SER A 4 -46.30 23.82 52.19
C SER A 4 -45.61 22.66 52.93
N ILE A 5 -44.45 22.20 52.51
CA ILE A 5 -43.19 21.98 53.27
C ILE A 5 -42.01 21.80 52.34
N ARG A 6 -41.00 22.70 52.42
CA ARG A 6 -39.58 22.42 52.14
C ARG A 6 -38.95 21.77 53.38
N PRO A 7 -37.87 21.01 53.25
CA PRO A 7 -36.60 21.62 53.60
C PRO A 7 -35.40 21.19 52.71
N ASP A 8 -34.57 22.13 52.62
CA ASP A 8 -33.12 22.24 52.51
C ASP A 8 -32.29 21.06 53.08
N ARG A 9 -31.26 20.63 52.33
CA ARG A 9 -29.94 20.27 52.87
C ARG A 9 -28.88 20.15 51.76
N ARG A 10 -27.91 21.03 51.84
CA ARG A 10 -26.61 21.04 51.21
C ARG A 10 -25.89 19.71 51.41
N ASN A 11 -25.32 19.15 50.32
CA ASN A 11 -24.12 18.31 50.40
C ASN A 11 -23.12 18.78 49.36
N VAL A 12 -22.04 19.36 49.88
CA VAL A 12 -20.81 19.67 49.20
C VAL A 12 -20.12 18.37 48.90
N ILE A 13 -19.89 18.04 47.64
CA ILE A 13 -18.95 17.00 47.24
C ILE A 13 -17.78 17.68 46.57
N LEU A 14 -16.64 17.57 47.24
CA LEU A 14 -15.30 17.99 46.78
C LEU A 14 -14.94 17.28 45.46
N GLY A 15 -14.73 18.07 44.44
CA GLY A 15 -14.22 17.58 43.16
C GLY A 15 -12.74 17.27 43.24
N GLY A 16 -12.39 16.00 43.08
CA GLY A 16 -11.04 15.59 42.80
C GLY A 16 -10.71 15.86 41.32
N ALA A 17 -9.84 16.81 41.07
CA ALA A 17 -9.28 17.02 39.72
C ALA A 17 -8.32 15.87 39.35
N ALA A 18 -8.76 14.97 38.48
CA ALA A 18 -7.86 14.02 37.86
C ALA A 18 -6.99 14.77 36.85
N VAL A 19 -5.73 14.98 37.19
CA VAL A 19 -4.69 15.44 36.26
C VAL A 19 -4.43 14.27 35.29
N MET A 20 -4.98 14.36 34.08
CA MET A 20 -4.53 13.51 32.97
C MET A 20 -3.12 13.96 32.57
N GLY A 21 -2.16 13.17 32.98
CA GLY A 21 -0.78 13.31 32.51
C GLY A 21 -0.72 13.07 31.01
N ALA A 22 -0.57 14.13 30.24
CA ALA A 22 -0.17 14.02 28.85
C ALA A 22 1.24 13.42 28.82
N THR A 23 1.38 12.17 28.41
CA THR A 23 2.68 11.58 28.08
C THR A 23 3.24 12.32 26.87
N VAL A 24 4.13 13.26 27.11
CA VAL A 24 4.93 13.90 26.08
C VAL A 24 5.87 12.84 25.54
N LEU A 25 5.61 12.34 24.34
CA LEU A 25 6.56 11.51 23.59
C LEU A 25 7.85 12.33 23.37
N PRO A 26 9.03 11.77 23.60
CA PRO A 26 10.27 12.50 23.51
C PRO A 26 10.48 13.07 22.09
N ALA A 27 10.74 14.36 22.00
CA ALA A 27 10.95 15.11 20.76
C ALA A 27 12.13 14.63 19.90
N ALA A 28 12.95 13.71 20.40
CA ALA A 28 14.11 13.17 19.69
C ALA A 28 13.77 12.24 18.50
N ALA A 29 12.56 11.69 18.42
CA ALA A 29 12.15 10.82 17.30
C ALA A 29 11.72 11.61 16.04
N ALA A 30 11.51 12.92 16.17
CA ALA A 30 11.04 13.76 15.07
C ALA A 30 12.14 14.17 14.06
N GLN A 31 13.42 13.96 14.39
CA GLN A 31 14.54 14.48 13.59
C GLN A 31 15.02 13.56 12.45
N THR A 32 14.62 12.30 12.39
CA THR A 32 15.09 11.38 11.34
C THR A 32 14.00 10.90 10.38
N GLY A 33 12.73 11.19 10.62
CA GLY A 33 11.61 10.76 9.77
C GLY A 33 11.42 9.25 9.65
N LEU A 34 12.23 8.42 10.34
CA LEU A 34 12.20 6.97 10.25
C LEU A 34 11.58 6.38 11.53
N ALA A 35 10.64 5.43 11.37
CA ALA A 35 10.05 4.68 12.48
C ALA A 35 10.94 3.51 12.91
N PRO A 36 10.87 3.09 14.20
CA PRO A 36 11.50 1.86 14.67
C PRO A 36 10.97 0.64 13.90
N ALA A 37 11.84 -0.36 13.73
CA ALA A 37 11.53 -1.61 13.03
C ALA A 37 11.42 -2.82 13.97
N ASP A 38 11.28 -2.63 15.26
CA ASP A 38 11.32 -3.69 16.29
C ASP A 38 10.29 -4.80 16.05
N ASP A 39 9.03 -4.42 15.73
CA ASP A 39 7.96 -5.39 15.47
C ASP A 39 8.25 -6.19 14.20
N LEU A 40 8.73 -5.53 13.13
CA LEU A 40 9.09 -6.18 11.87
C LEU A 40 10.30 -7.10 12.05
N LEU A 41 11.34 -6.65 12.77
CA LEU A 41 12.52 -7.46 13.07
C LEU A 41 12.15 -8.70 13.89
N SER A 42 11.34 -8.54 14.94
CA SER A 42 10.88 -9.62 15.80
C SER A 42 10.04 -10.63 15.03
N ALA A 43 9.09 -10.17 14.20
CA ALA A 43 8.26 -11.04 13.37
C ALA A 43 9.12 -11.78 12.32
N THR A 44 10.10 -11.10 11.71
CA THR A 44 11.02 -11.72 10.74
C THR A 44 11.86 -12.80 11.40
N LYS A 45 12.40 -12.56 12.61
CA LYS A 45 13.16 -13.57 13.37
C LYS A 45 12.29 -14.77 13.75
N ARG A 46 11.03 -14.56 14.18
CA ARG A 46 10.10 -15.68 14.44
C ARG A 46 9.83 -16.49 13.18
N PHE A 47 9.57 -15.86 12.05
CA PHE A 47 9.36 -16.56 10.78
C PHE A 47 10.60 -17.37 10.39
N THR A 48 11.79 -16.78 10.38
CA THR A 48 13.03 -17.49 10.01
C THR A 48 13.36 -18.65 10.95
N ALA A 49 13.03 -18.55 12.23
CA ALA A 49 13.22 -19.63 13.21
C ALA A 49 12.35 -20.87 12.94
N THR A 50 11.29 -20.76 12.13
CA THR A 50 10.47 -21.92 11.72
C THR A 50 11.00 -22.63 10.48
N LEU A 51 11.98 -22.05 9.78
CA LEU A 51 12.46 -22.55 8.50
C LEU A 51 13.63 -23.52 8.68
N GLU A 52 13.55 -24.66 8.03
CA GLU A 52 14.68 -25.56 7.84
C GLU A 52 15.75 -24.88 6.95
N PRO A 53 17.03 -25.28 7.03
CA PRO A 53 18.13 -24.63 6.33
C PRO A 53 17.94 -24.49 4.81
N ASP A 54 17.36 -25.48 4.16
CA ASP A 54 17.06 -25.49 2.73
C ASP A 54 16.00 -24.44 2.35
N LYS A 55 14.92 -24.34 3.13
CA LYS A 55 13.88 -23.32 2.94
C LYS A 55 14.37 -21.92 3.26
N LEU A 56 15.16 -21.76 4.31
CA LEU A 56 15.79 -20.49 4.63
C LEU A 56 16.72 -20.04 3.50
N LYS A 57 17.47 -20.96 2.88
CA LYS A 57 18.30 -20.68 1.71
C LYS A 57 17.46 -20.22 0.51
N VAL A 58 16.30 -20.85 0.26
CA VAL A 58 15.37 -20.43 -0.82
C VAL A 58 14.80 -19.03 -0.56
N ALA A 59 14.53 -18.68 0.69
CA ALA A 59 14.00 -17.38 1.08
C ALA A 59 15.04 -16.25 1.07
N SER A 60 16.36 -16.56 1.14
CA SER A 60 17.41 -15.59 1.45
C SER A 60 18.20 -15.13 0.23
N PHE A 61 18.43 -13.84 0.15
CA PHE A 61 19.18 -13.16 -0.92
C PHE A 61 20.17 -12.15 -0.34
N ALA A 62 21.19 -11.81 -1.12
CA ALA A 62 22.11 -10.75 -0.76
C ALA A 62 21.40 -9.40 -0.67
N TRP A 63 21.67 -8.61 0.39
CA TRP A 63 21.26 -7.24 0.47
C TRP A 63 21.80 -6.43 -0.72
N ASN A 64 20.94 -5.62 -1.32
CA ASN A 64 21.28 -4.78 -2.48
C ASN A 64 21.83 -5.53 -3.72
N GLY A 65 21.64 -6.85 -3.77
CA GLY A 65 21.93 -7.68 -4.95
C GLY A 65 21.01 -7.37 -6.13
N SER A 66 21.23 -8.07 -7.25
CA SER A 66 20.38 -7.91 -8.45
C SER A 66 18.91 -8.22 -8.14
N GLU A 67 18.66 -9.26 -7.34
CA GLU A 67 17.29 -9.67 -6.98
C GLU A 67 16.56 -8.60 -6.16
N TRP A 68 17.24 -7.84 -5.29
CA TRP A 68 16.63 -6.73 -4.58
C TRP A 68 16.02 -5.67 -5.52
N ARG A 69 16.59 -5.50 -6.71
CA ARG A 69 16.13 -4.54 -7.72
C ARG A 69 15.14 -5.13 -8.71
N ASN A 70 15.06 -6.45 -8.78
CA ASN A 70 14.24 -7.20 -9.75
C ASN A 70 12.82 -7.45 -9.21
N TRP A 71 12.21 -6.44 -8.58
CA TRP A 71 10.84 -6.54 -8.13
C TRP A 71 9.87 -6.49 -9.31
N ASN A 72 8.79 -7.22 -9.24
CA ASN A 72 7.70 -7.09 -10.19
C ASN A 72 6.40 -7.73 -9.65
N TYR A 73 5.26 -7.38 -10.24
CA TYR A 73 3.95 -7.94 -9.91
C TYR A 73 3.39 -8.81 -11.06
N PHE A 74 4.18 -9.10 -12.06
CA PHE A 74 3.82 -10.05 -13.12
C PHE A 74 3.87 -11.48 -12.60
N GLY A 75 3.01 -12.36 -13.13
CA GLY A 75 2.91 -13.73 -12.64
C GLY A 75 2.45 -14.74 -13.69
N VAL A 76 2.54 -14.39 -14.97
CA VAL A 76 2.13 -15.26 -16.08
C VAL A 76 3.29 -15.60 -17.00
N GLY A 77 3.18 -16.71 -17.73
CA GLY A 77 4.19 -17.11 -18.71
C GLY A 77 5.35 -17.90 -18.14
N GLY A 78 5.15 -18.63 -17.04
CA GLY A 78 6.19 -19.51 -16.47
C GLY A 78 7.16 -18.78 -15.53
N TYR A 79 7.01 -17.47 -15.30
CA TYR A 79 7.83 -16.76 -14.34
C TYR A 79 7.47 -17.19 -12.92
N ILE A 80 8.41 -17.82 -12.27
CA ILE A 80 8.31 -18.22 -10.86
C ILE A 80 8.96 -17.10 -10.04
N LYS A 81 8.18 -16.49 -9.13
CA LYS A 81 8.72 -15.50 -8.20
C LYS A 81 9.80 -16.13 -7.33
N PRO A 82 10.95 -15.45 -7.15
CA PRO A 82 11.96 -15.88 -6.20
C PRO A 82 11.42 -15.82 -4.76
N GLY A 83 12.13 -16.46 -3.83
CA GLY A 83 11.72 -16.55 -2.43
C GLY A 83 10.93 -17.80 -2.11
N LEU A 84 10.56 -17.95 -0.84
CA LEU A 84 9.81 -19.09 -0.34
C LEU A 84 8.32 -18.86 -0.51
N ARG A 85 7.66 -19.67 -1.38
CA ARG A 85 6.23 -19.56 -1.65
C ARG A 85 5.39 -20.21 -0.55
N LEU A 86 4.17 -19.69 -0.34
CA LEU A 86 3.25 -20.23 0.65
C LEU A 86 2.96 -21.72 0.41
N GLU A 87 2.83 -22.16 -0.84
CA GLU A 87 2.63 -23.59 -1.19
C GLU A 87 3.77 -24.53 -0.73
N GLN A 88 4.97 -23.98 -0.47
CA GLN A 88 6.15 -24.72 0.00
C GLN A 88 6.26 -24.76 1.53
N MET A 89 5.40 -24.03 2.23
CA MET A 89 5.44 -23.87 3.69
C MET A 89 4.53 -24.90 4.36
N THR A 90 4.98 -25.40 5.54
CA THR A 90 4.11 -26.12 6.47
C THR A 90 3.06 -25.19 7.07
N ALA A 91 2.07 -25.71 7.76
CA ALA A 91 1.05 -24.91 8.45
C ALA A 91 1.67 -23.96 9.49
N VAL A 92 2.68 -24.41 10.24
CA VAL A 92 3.42 -23.59 11.23
C VAL A 92 4.17 -22.46 10.54
N GLN A 93 4.84 -22.75 9.44
CA GLN A 93 5.58 -21.75 8.67
C GLN A 93 4.63 -20.71 8.03
N LYS A 94 3.47 -21.15 7.51
CA LYS A 94 2.44 -20.23 6.99
C LYS A 94 1.89 -19.32 8.10
N ALA A 95 1.63 -19.85 9.29
CA ALA A 95 1.18 -19.03 10.42
C ALA A 95 2.21 -17.94 10.75
N ALA A 96 3.49 -18.30 10.88
CA ALA A 96 4.58 -17.35 11.12
C ALA A 96 4.75 -16.35 9.95
N ALA A 97 4.56 -16.79 8.70
CA ALA A 97 4.56 -15.92 7.55
C ALA A 97 3.44 -14.87 7.61
N TRP A 98 2.22 -15.27 7.99
CA TRP A 98 1.11 -14.32 8.16
C TRP A 98 1.31 -13.36 9.33
N GLU A 99 1.98 -13.78 10.43
CA GLU A 99 2.41 -12.86 11.50
C GLU A 99 3.44 -11.83 10.98
N LEU A 100 4.40 -12.27 10.16
CA LEU A 100 5.34 -11.36 9.50
C LEU A 100 4.61 -10.36 8.60
N LEU A 101 3.66 -10.83 7.79
CA LEU A 101 2.88 -9.96 6.91
C LEU A 101 1.97 -9.00 7.70
N ALA A 102 1.53 -9.35 8.91
CA ALA A 102 0.81 -8.45 9.81
C ALA A 102 1.69 -7.33 10.39
N ALA A 103 3.02 -7.50 10.40
CA ALA A 103 3.95 -6.41 10.71
C ALA A 103 4.19 -5.47 9.52
N VAL A 104 3.81 -5.89 8.30
CA VAL A 104 3.93 -5.11 7.05
C VAL A 104 2.61 -4.46 6.66
N TRP A 105 1.50 -5.18 6.83
CA TRP A 105 0.17 -4.74 6.41
C TRP A 105 -0.77 -4.52 7.60
N SER A 106 -1.50 -3.43 7.56
CA SER A 106 -2.62 -3.17 8.48
C SER A 106 -3.72 -4.24 8.31
N PRO A 107 -4.72 -4.31 9.19
CA PRO A 107 -5.87 -5.18 8.97
C PRO A 107 -6.53 -4.98 7.59
N ASN A 108 -6.61 -3.72 7.12
CA ASN A 108 -7.11 -3.40 5.78
C ASN A 108 -6.16 -3.90 4.68
N GLY A 109 -4.86 -3.69 4.83
CA GLY A 109 -3.84 -4.21 3.92
C GLY A 109 -3.83 -5.73 3.82
N LEU A 110 -3.91 -6.43 4.97
CA LEU A 110 -4.01 -7.89 5.01
C LEU A 110 -5.27 -8.41 4.30
N ARG A 111 -6.41 -7.76 4.52
CA ARG A 111 -7.67 -8.10 3.83
C ARG A 111 -7.51 -7.92 2.32
N LYS A 112 -6.92 -6.81 1.88
CA LYS A 112 -6.71 -6.51 0.45
C LYS A 112 -5.69 -7.48 -0.17
N ALA A 113 -4.59 -7.80 0.51
CA ALA A 113 -3.62 -8.80 0.07
C ALA A 113 -4.29 -10.18 -0.13
N ARG A 114 -5.09 -10.63 0.84
CA ARG A 114 -5.85 -11.88 0.72
C ARG A 114 -6.83 -11.85 -0.44
N ASN A 115 -7.49 -10.72 -0.70
CA ASN A 115 -8.34 -10.56 -1.87
C ASN A 115 -7.54 -10.70 -3.18
N VAL A 116 -6.39 -10.05 -3.31
CA VAL A 116 -5.51 -10.19 -4.49
C VAL A 116 -5.08 -11.65 -4.69
N MET A 117 -4.74 -12.35 -3.61
CA MET A 117 -4.41 -13.78 -3.64
C MET A 117 -5.61 -14.63 -4.07
N LEU A 118 -6.78 -14.41 -3.47
CA LEU A 118 -8.03 -15.12 -3.80
C LEU A 118 -8.43 -14.94 -5.28
N LEU A 119 -8.19 -13.75 -5.84
CA LEU A 119 -8.47 -13.52 -7.27
C LEU A 119 -7.67 -14.47 -8.17
N GLN A 120 -6.53 -15.01 -7.73
CA GLN A 120 -5.79 -16.01 -8.51
C GLN A 120 -6.53 -17.35 -8.57
N ASP A 121 -7.17 -17.77 -7.46
CA ASP A 121 -7.98 -18.98 -7.41
C ASP A 121 -9.25 -18.82 -8.26
N ILE A 122 -9.89 -17.65 -8.21
CA ILE A 122 -11.06 -17.33 -9.05
C ILE A 122 -10.70 -17.38 -10.53
N LEU A 123 -9.55 -16.81 -10.93
CA LEU A 123 -9.06 -16.89 -12.32
C LEU A 123 -8.74 -18.30 -12.76
N ALA A 124 -8.14 -19.10 -11.88
CA ALA A 124 -7.86 -20.52 -12.17
C ALA A 124 -9.14 -21.29 -12.45
N GLN A 125 -10.20 -21.06 -11.66
CA GLN A 125 -11.51 -21.73 -11.82
C GLN A 125 -12.25 -21.27 -13.09
N SER A 126 -12.04 -20.05 -13.56
CA SER A 126 -12.70 -19.53 -14.78
C SER A 126 -12.05 -19.99 -16.09
N GLY A 127 -11.02 -20.83 -16.04
CA GLY A 127 -10.27 -21.29 -17.21
C GLY A 127 -9.35 -20.21 -17.81
N ASN A 128 -9.34 -19.00 -17.26
CA ASN A 128 -8.49 -17.89 -17.69
C ASN A 128 -7.08 -17.97 -17.08
N GLY A 129 -6.51 -19.14 -16.97
CA GLY A 129 -5.17 -19.32 -16.43
C GLY A 129 -4.59 -20.67 -16.78
N THR A 130 -3.38 -20.68 -17.32
CA THR A 130 -2.54 -21.86 -17.27
C THR A 130 -2.40 -22.26 -15.79
N GLY A 131 -2.38 -23.55 -15.43
CA GLY A 131 -2.38 -24.11 -14.07
C GLY A 131 -1.33 -23.59 -13.06
N GLN A 132 -0.91 -22.34 -13.23
CA GLN A 132 0.06 -21.62 -12.41
C GLN A 132 -0.56 -20.54 -11.52
N ARG A 133 -1.90 -20.34 -11.55
CA ARG A 133 -2.58 -19.38 -10.69
C ARG A 133 -3.05 -20.04 -9.41
N SER A 134 -2.65 -19.49 -8.27
CA SER A 134 -3.09 -19.95 -6.94
C SER A 134 -2.81 -18.87 -5.90
N SER A 135 -3.69 -18.76 -4.91
CA SER A 135 -3.49 -17.94 -3.71
C SER A 135 -2.25 -18.36 -2.91
N GLU A 136 -1.73 -19.57 -3.13
CA GLU A 136 -0.56 -20.11 -2.47
C GLU A 136 0.76 -19.79 -3.20
N ARG A 137 0.72 -19.17 -4.38
CA ARG A 137 1.91 -18.84 -5.20
C ARG A 137 2.42 -17.42 -4.97
N PHE A 138 2.34 -16.97 -3.74
CA PHE A 138 2.96 -15.73 -3.28
C PHE A 138 4.17 -16.08 -2.42
N SER A 139 5.27 -15.36 -2.63
CA SER A 139 6.55 -15.65 -1.99
C SER A 139 6.95 -14.57 -0.99
N ILE A 140 7.72 -15.00 0.00
CA ILE A 140 8.44 -14.12 0.93
C ILE A 140 9.93 -14.28 0.64
N SER A 141 10.59 -13.14 0.41
CA SER A 141 12.05 -13.03 0.21
C SER A 141 12.66 -12.20 1.32
N LEU A 142 13.80 -12.64 1.83
CA LEU A 142 14.62 -11.97 2.81
C LEU A 142 15.89 -11.45 2.14
N PHE A 143 16.26 -10.22 2.37
CA PHE A 143 17.44 -9.60 1.78
C PHE A 143 18.40 -9.13 2.88
N GLY A 144 19.60 -9.70 2.90
CA GLY A 144 20.55 -9.51 4.01
C GLY A 144 20.14 -10.29 5.26
N THR A 145 20.75 -9.97 6.39
CA THR A 145 20.49 -10.62 7.68
C THR A 145 19.65 -9.72 8.57
N PRO A 146 18.43 -10.13 8.97
CA PRO A 146 17.60 -9.35 9.88
C PRO A 146 18.30 -9.10 11.22
N SER A 147 18.59 -7.83 11.51
CA SER A 147 19.36 -7.39 12.67
C SER A 147 19.05 -5.95 13.05
N GLU A 148 19.42 -5.57 14.28
CA GLU A 148 19.29 -4.18 14.75
C GLU A 148 20.30 -3.23 14.09
N LYS A 149 21.43 -3.76 13.58
CA LYS A 149 22.48 -2.97 12.93
C LYS A 149 22.61 -3.37 11.47
N GLY A 150 22.98 -2.38 10.63
CA GLY A 150 23.16 -2.60 9.21
C GLY A 150 21.84 -2.56 8.44
N ALA A 151 21.87 -3.03 7.20
CA ALA A 151 20.74 -2.97 6.28
C ALA A 151 20.24 -4.37 5.93
N TRP A 152 18.93 -4.52 5.91
CA TRP A 152 18.22 -5.71 5.47
C TRP A 152 16.83 -5.35 4.95
N GLY A 153 16.13 -6.31 4.37
CA GLY A 153 14.78 -6.08 3.89
C GLY A 153 13.98 -7.35 3.68
N ILE A 154 12.71 -7.17 3.43
CA ILE A 154 11.80 -8.22 3.02
C ILE A 154 11.03 -7.80 1.78
N ARG A 155 10.59 -8.80 1.01
CA ARG A 155 9.60 -8.60 -0.07
C ARG A 155 8.55 -9.68 0.02
N CYS A 156 7.28 -9.27 -0.05
CA CYS A 156 6.19 -10.16 -0.40
C CYS A 156 5.80 -9.91 -1.85
N GLU A 157 5.73 -10.96 -2.66
CA GLU A 157 5.59 -10.82 -4.09
C GLU A 157 4.79 -11.97 -4.71
N GLY A 158 3.93 -11.64 -5.66
CA GLY A 158 3.15 -12.58 -6.45
C GLY A 158 2.47 -11.88 -7.61
N HIS A 159 1.59 -12.59 -8.33
CA HIS A 159 0.82 -11.94 -9.39
C HIS A 159 -0.10 -10.87 -8.81
N HIS A 160 0.03 -9.64 -9.28
CA HIS A 160 -0.72 -8.46 -8.84
C HIS A 160 -0.42 -7.97 -7.42
N LEU A 161 0.66 -8.44 -6.81
CA LEU A 161 1.10 -7.98 -5.51
C LEU A 161 2.62 -7.88 -5.47
N THR A 162 3.13 -6.76 -5.00
CA THR A 162 4.51 -6.62 -4.56
C THR A 162 4.61 -5.56 -3.47
N GLN A 163 5.36 -5.84 -2.44
CA GLN A 163 5.81 -4.83 -1.50
C GLN A 163 7.21 -5.16 -1.00
N SER A 164 8.11 -4.20 -1.09
CA SER A 164 9.45 -4.26 -0.51
C SER A 164 9.51 -3.34 0.71
N VAL A 165 10.05 -3.85 1.81
CA VAL A 165 10.34 -3.06 3.02
C VAL A 165 11.83 -3.14 3.29
N ALA A 166 12.49 -1.99 3.33
CA ALA A 166 13.90 -1.86 3.67
C ALA A 166 14.05 -1.36 5.10
N VAL A 167 14.95 -1.95 5.84
CA VAL A 167 15.34 -1.56 7.20
C VAL A 167 16.81 -1.20 7.21
N ARG A 168 17.17 -0.14 7.94
CA ARG A 168 18.56 0.25 8.19
C ARG A 168 18.70 0.68 9.66
N ASP A 169 19.63 0.08 10.36
CA ASP A 169 19.93 0.37 11.77
C ASP A 169 18.65 0.42 12.63
N ASN A 170 17.85 -0.66 12.51
CA ASN A 170 16.57 -0.86 13.17
C ASN A 170 15.52 0.23 12.92
N ARG A 171 15.57 0.86 11.74
CA ARG A 171 14.58 1.86 11.30
C ARG A 171 14.04 1.54 9.91
N ILE A 172 12.76 1.81 9.70
CA ILE A 172 12.14 1.63 8.38
C ILE A 172 12.70 2.67 7.41
N ALA A 173 13.55 2.24 6.51
CA ALA A 173 14.16 3.09 5.49
C ALA A 173 13.25 3.27 4.26
N SER A 174 12.50 2.23 3.86
CA SER A 174 11.56 2.29 2.75
C SER A 174 10.43 1.28 2.92
N VAL A 175 9.27 1.56 2.35
CA VAL A 175 8.14 0.62 2.22
C VAL A 175 7.73 0.42 0.75
N THR A 176 8.55 0.90 -0.17
CA THR A 176 8.27 0.86 -1.61
C THR A 176 9.39 0.14 -2.39
N PRO A 177 9.07 -0.40 -3.57
CA PRO A 177 7.80 -0.32 -4.30
C PRO A 177 6.66 -1.06 -3.60
N PHE A 178 5.43 -0.55 -3.80
CA PHE A 178 4.22 -1.15 -3.26
C PHE A 178 3.10 -1.17 -4.30
N SER A 179 2.52 -2.34 -4.55
CA SER A 179 1.41 -2.56 -5.46
C SER A 179 0.42 -3.58 -4.90
N PHE A 180 -0.87 -3.21 -4.91
CA PHE A 180 -2.01 -4.11 -4.94
C PHE A 180 -2.76 -3.87 -6.23
N SER A 181 -2.74 -4.84 -7.13
CA SER A 181 -3.41 -4.84 -8.44
C SER A 181 -4.54 -5.86 -8.44
N ALA A 182 -5.40 -5.89 -9.43
CA ALA A 182 -6.55 -6.79 -9.45
C ALA A 182 -6.90 -7.26 -10.87
N LEU A 183 -7.23 -8.55 -10.97
CA LEU A 183 -7.91 -9.18 -12.10
C LEU A 183 -8.71 -10.39 -11.58
N PRO A 184 -10.04 -10.41 -11.71
CA PRO A 184 -10.87 -9.26 -12.06
C PRO A 184 -10.88 -8.21 -10.94
N ASN A 185 -11.06 -6.93 -11.28
CA ASN A 185 -11.26 -5.88 -10.28
C ASN A 185 -12.60 -6.05 -9.56
N ARG A 186 -13.63 -6.45 -10.31
CA ARG A 186 -14.98 -6.73 -9.79
C ARG A 186 -15.37 -8.18 -10.10
N VAL A 187 -15.65 -8.96 -9.08
CA VAL A 187 -16.18 -10.32 -9.21
C VAL A 187 -17.69 -10.23 -9.35
N THR A 188 -18.24 -10.61 -10.50
CA THR A 188 -19.66 -10.45 -10.81
C THR A 188 -20.50 -11.70 -10.57
N ALA A 189 -19.87 -12.88 -10.38
CA ALA A 189 -20.56 -14.14 -10.22
C ALA A 189 -19.84 -15.09 -9.23
N GLY A 190 -20.53 -16.17 -8.83
CA GLY A 190 -20.00 -17.19 -7.95
C GLY A 190 -20.01 -16.79 -6.46
N ALA A 191 -19.35 -17.59 -5.63
CA ALA A 191 -19.35 -17.44 -4.17
C ALA A 191 -18.77 -16.09 -3.68
N HIS A 192 -18.00 -15.41 -4.51
CA HIS A 192 -17.35 -14.15 -4.20
C HIS A 192 -17.94 -12.96 -4.98
N ALA A 193 -19.15 -13.11 -5.53
CA ALA A 193 -19.84 -12.04 -6.23
C ALA A 193 -19.95 -10.78 -5.33
N GLY A 194 -19.66 -9.60 -5.90
CA GLY A 194 -19.61 -8.33 -5.17
C GLY A 194 -18.22 -7.96 -4.63
N LEU A 195 -17.23 -8.87 -4.68
CA LEU A 195 -15.86 -8.50 -4.34
C LEU A 195 -15.33 -7.49 -5.34
N ASN A 196 -14.91 -6.32 -4.82
CA ASN A 196 -14.21 -5.28 -5.57
C ASN A 196 -12.97 -4.88 -4.77
N THR A 197 -11.80 -5.31 -5.21
CA THR A 197 -10.55 -5.20 -4.44
C THR A 197 -10.03 -3.77 -4.40
N LEU A 198 -10.16 -3.01 -5.49
CA LEU A 198 -9.62 -1.66 -5.65
C LEU A 198 -10.72 -0.58 -5.71
N LYS A 199 -11.86 -0.84 -5.03
CA LYS A 199 -13.03 0.07 -5.09
C LYS A 199 -12.72 1.48 -4.57
N ASP A 200 -11.85 1.59 -3.55
CA ASP A 200 -11.57 2.87 -2.91
C ASP A 200 -10.60 3.69 -3.78
N GLU A 201 -9.57 3.05 -4.35
CA GLU A 201 -8.63 3.67 -5.28
C GLU A 201 -9.32 4.14 -6.56
N GLU A 202 -10.14 3.27 -7.17
CA GLU A 202 -10.92 3.60 -8.37
C GLU A 202 -11.98 4.65 -8.06
N GLY A 203 -12.76 4.45 -6.99
CA GLY A 203 -13.89 5.29 -6.63
C GLY A 203 -13.47 6.72 -6.30
N LEU A 204 -12.44 6.90 -5.49
CA LEU A 204 -11.92 8.23 -5.14
C LEU A 204 -11.36 8.97 -6.36
N ALA A 205 -10.62 8.27 -7.23
CA ALA A 205 -10.05 8.87 -8.42
C ALA A 205 -11.14 9.31 -9.43
N ARG A 206 -12.13 8.45 -9.67
CA ARG A 206 -13.28 8.77 -10.55
C ARG A 206 -14.11 9.91 -9.98
N LYS A 207 -14.34 9.92 -8.66
CA LYS A 207 -15.06 11.00 -7.99
C LYS A 207 -14.30 12.31 -8.11
N LEU A 208 -12.99 12.32 -7.81
CA LEU A 208 -12.18 13.54 -7.95
C LEU A 208 -12.27 14.09 -9.37
N PHE A 209 -12.04 13.26 -10.40
CA PHE A 209 -12.11 13.69 -11.79
C PHE A 209 -13.53 14.17 -12.17
N GLY A 210 -14.57 13.47 -11.71
CA GLY A 210 -15.97 13.82 -11.99
C GLY A 210 -16.42 15.13 -11.36
N ASP A 211 -15.88 15.48 -10.19
CA ASP A 211 -16.19 16.72 -9.48
C ASP A 211 -15.43 17.95 -10.06
N LEU A 212 -14.54 17.75 -11.03
CA LEU A 212 -13.85 18.85 -11.72
C LEU A 212 -14.76 19.56 -12.72
N SER A 213 -14.62 20.89 -12.85
CA SER A 213 -15.24 21.62 -13.95
C SER A 213 -14.74 21.13 -15.32
N PRO A 214 -15.51 21.31 -16.42
CA PRO A 214 -15.07 20.89 -17.75
C PRO A 214 -13.68 21.43 -18.15
N GLU A 215 -13.35 22.64 -17.74
CA GLU A 215 -12.03 23.24 -17.98
C GLU A 215 -10.93 22.48 -17.23
N ARG A 216 -11.15 22.21 -15.93
CA ARG A 216 -10.19 21.47 -15.10
C ARG A 216 -10.05 20.02 -15.53
N GLN A 217 -11.14 19.37 -15.99
CA GLN A 217 -11.08 18.02 -16.57
C GLN A 217 -10.20 18.00 -17.82
N ARG A 218 -10.30 19.01 -18.71
CA ARG A 218 -9.41 19.13 -19.88
C ARG A 218 -7.95 19.29 -19.48
N LYS A 219 -7.67 20.05 -18.41
CA LYS A 219 -6.32 20.25 -17.89
C LYS A 219 -5.76 19.00 -17.21
N ALA A 220 -6.60 18.26 -16.47
CA ALA A 220 -6.23 17.00 -15.83
C ALA A 220 -6.01 15.87 -16.84
N ARG A 221 -6.81 15.82 -17.91
CA ARG A 221 -6.76 14.79 -18.94
C ARG A 221 -5.55 15.00 -19.85
N ILE A 222 -4.59 14.11 -19.76
CA ILE A 222 -3.34 14.16 -20.54
C ILE A 222 -3.28 13.12 -21.66
N GLY A 223 -4.36 12.33 -21.85
CA GLY A 223 -4.52 11.38 -22.94
C GLY A 223 -5.95 10.85 -23.02
N ASP A 224 -6.42 10.59 -24.25
CA ASP A 224 -7.75 10.03 -24.52
C ASP A 224 -7.79 8.51 -24.42
N SER A 225 -6.65 7.85 -24.47
CA SER A 225 -6.45 6.42 -24.25
C SER A 225 -5.54 6.15 -23.05
N THR A 226 -5.74 5.00 -22.40
CA THR A 226 -4.89 4.56 -21.30
C THR A 226 -3.51 4.14 -21.80
N PRO A 227 -2.44 4.37 -21.02
CA PRO A 227 -1.19 3.68 -21.26
C PRO A 227 -1.42 2.16 -21.12
N TYR A 228 -0.64 1.38 -21.86
CA TYR A 228 -0.74 -0.10 -21.81
C TYR A 228 -0.58 -0.67 -20.39
N ASN A 229 0.15 0.05 -19.53
CA ASN A 229 0.43 -0.36 -18.15
C ASN A 229 0.79 0.87 -17.30
N ILE A 230 1.03 0.68 -15.99
CA ILE A 230 1.73 1.69 -15.18
C ILE A 230 3.08 2.01 -15.79
N LEU A 231 3.54 3.24 -15.62
CA LEU A 231 4.77 3.76 -16.24
C LEU A 231 6.01 3.64 -15.33
N SER A 232 5.78 3.60 -14.00
CA SER A 232 6.83 3.64 -12.96
C SER A 232 7.11 2.24 -12.41
N TYR A 233 7.58 1.33 -13.26
CA TYR A 233 7.93 -0.06 -12.92
C TYR A 233 9.43 -0.23 -12.60
N ALA A 234 9.87 -1.48 -12.33
CA ALA A 234 11.24 -1.80 -11.95
C ALA A 234 12.29 -1.21 -12.89
N GLY A 235 13.22 -0.45 -12.34
CA GLY A 235 14.26 0.27 -13.07
C GLY A 235 13.79 1.58 -13.74
N ARG A 236 12.49 1.91 -13.65
CA ARG A 236 11.90 3.14 -14.20
C ARG A 236 11.10 3.94 -13.16
N GLU A 237 11.30 3.69 -11.90
CA GLU A 237 10.54 4.30 -10.80
C GLU A 237 10.58 5.83 -10.85
N ARG A 238 11.73 6.40 -11.26
CA ARG A 238 11.94 7.85 -11.40
C ARG A 238 11.75 8.38 -12.82
N ALA A 239 11.76 7.53 -13.83
CA ALA A 239 11.81 7.97 -15.23
C ALA A 239 10.56 8.76 -15.67
N ASN A 240 9.43 8.53 -15.02
CA ASN A 240 8.15 9.15 -15.36
C ASN A 240 7.63 10.08 -14.24
N ALA A 241 8.51 10.59 -13.37
CA ALA A 241 8.13 11.47 -12.26
C ALA A 241 7.86 12.93 -12.66
N LYS A 242 7.83 13.25 -13.96
CA LYS A 242 7.50 14.60 -14.44
C LYS A 242 6.05 14.95 -14.06
N LYS A 243 5.89 16.07 -13.37
CA LYS A 243 4.59 16.64 -13.01
C LYS A 243 3.82 17.02 -14.26
N VAL A 244 2.64 16.42 -14.45
CA VAL A 244 1.72 16.65 -15.57
C VAL A 244 0.28 16.63 -15.07
N GLY A 245 -0.63 17.22 -15.82
CA GLY A 245 -2.05 17.32 -15.47
C GLY A 245 -2.38 18.52 -14.59
N LEU A 246 -3.36 18.40 -13.73
CA LEU A 246 -3.90 19.49 -12.90
C LEU A 246 -3.14 19.60 -11.59
N ALA A 247 -2.62 20.76 -11.27
CA ALA A 247 -1.96 21.02 -9.99
C ALA A 247 -2.98 21.07 -8.84
N ALA A 248 -2.59 20.65 -7.65
CA ALA A 248 -3.44 20.71 -6.45
C ALA A 248 -3.83 22.16 -6.07
N THR A 249 -3.02 23.15 -6.44
CA THR A 249 -3.34 24.58 -6.33
C THR A 249 -4.60 24.98 -7.07
N ASP A 250 -4.89 24.32 -8.18
CA ASP A 250 -6.08 24.60 -9.02
C ASP A 250 -7.36 23.92 -8.49
N LEU A 251 -7.27 23.14 -7.41
CA LEU A 251 -8.39 22.42 -6.81
C LEU A 251 -9.09 23.27 -5.74
N THR A 252 -10.40 23.08 -5.58
CA THR A 252 -11.13 23.55 -4.40
C THR A 252 -10.68 22.79 -3.15
N THR A 253 -11.00 23.30 -1.96
CA THR A 253 -10.68 22.61 -0.70
C THR A 253 -11.23 21.18 -0.70
N THR A 254 -12.52 20.99 -1.03
CA THR A 254 -13.14 19.65 -1.10
C THR A 254 -12.44 18.73 -2.10
N GLN A 255 -12.04 19.24 -3.25
CA GLN A 255 -11.31 18.45 -4.25
C GLN A 255 -9.89 18.09 -3.78
N ARG A 256 -9.22 19.00 -3.06
CA ARG A 256 -7.93 18.69 -2.43
C ARG A 256 -8.06 17.63 -1.34
N ASP A 257 -9.14 17.65 -0.57
CA ASP A 257 -9.41 16.61 0.44
C ASP A 257 -9.60 15.24 -0.22
N LEU A 258 -10.31 15.16 -1.34
CA LEU A 258 -10.42 13.92 -2.14
C LEU A 258 -9.07 13.47 -2.70
N LEU A 259 -8.26 14.40 -3.20
CA LEU A 259 -6.90 14.09 -3.68
C LEU A 259 -6.05 13.47 -2.55
N TRP A 260 -6.10 14.07 -1.35
CA TRP A 260 -5.36 13.56 -0.20
C TRP A 260 -5.90 12.24 0.32
N GLN A 261 -7.21 12.03 0.33
CA GLN A 261 -7.79 10.71 0.64
C GLN A 261 -7.29 9.65 -0.34
N LEU A 262 -7.23 9.96 -1.63
CA LEU A 262 -6.68 9.04 -2.63
C LEU A 262 -5.20 8.74 -2.42
N VAL A 263 -4.38 9.72 -2.06
CA VAL A 263 -2.97 9.52 -1.69
C VAL A 263 -2.87 8.63 -0.44
N GLU A 264 -3.69 8.87 0.57
CA GLU A 264 -3.67 8.15 1.84
C GLU A 264 -4.06 6.67 1.70
N VAL A 265 -4.94 6.32 0.77
CA VAL A 265 -5.23 4.90 0.46
C VAL A 265 -3.95 4.12 0.13
N TYR A 266 -3.01 4.71 -0.58
CA TYR A 266 -1.74 4.05 -0.94
C TYR A 266 -0.67 4.14 0.14
N THR A 267 -0.64 5.23 0.89
CA THR A 267 0.49 5.57 1.76
C THR A 267 0.24 5.25 3.24
N ILE A 268 -1.02 5.07 3.63
CA ILE A 268 -1.41 4.91 5.04
C ILE A 268 -2.28 3.68 5.27
N ASP A 269 -3.37 3.55 4.52
CA ASP A 269 -4.45 2.60 4.87
C ASP A 269 -4.03 1.14 4.85
N HIS A 270 -3.04 0.82 4.04
CA HIS A 270 -2.57 -0.56 3.86
C HIS A 270 -1.45 -0.97 4.84
N MET A 271 -0.87 -0.03 5.59
CA MET A 271 0.29 -0.26 6.43
C MET A 271 0.01 0.04 7.91
N PRO A 272 0.64 -0.68 8.85
CA PRO A 272 0.61 -0.31 10.28
C PRO A 272 1.18 1.09 10.49
N ALA A 273 0.81 1.72 11.61
CA ALA A 273 1.25 3.07 11.94
C ALA A 273 2.79 3.23 11.92
N ALA A 274 3.52 2.21 12.37
CA ALA A 274 4.98 2.21 12.36
C ALA A 274 5.58 2.38 10.94
N LEU A 275 4.93 1.84 9.91
CA LEU A 275 5.36 1.96 8.52
C LEU A 275 4.74 3.18 7.83
N SER A 276 3.46 3.47 8.11
CA SER A 276 2.72 4.54 7.42
C SER A 276 3.04 5.94 7.91
N ALA A 277 3.37 6.13 9.20
CA ALA A 277 3.64 7.46 9.74
C ALA A 277 4.83 8.18 9.07
N PRO A 278 5.99 7.53 8.82
CA PRO A 278 7.07 8.13 8.07
C PRO A 278 6.69 8.46 6.62
N GLN A 279 5.89 7.61 5.98
CA GLN A 279 5.40 7.85 4.61
C GLN A 279 4.50 9.08 4.58
N ARG A 280 3.55 9.16 5.51
CA ARG A 280 2.67 10.32 5.67
C ARG A 280 3.47 11.61 5.88
N ALA A 281 4.47 11.57 6.75
CA ALA A 281 5.33 12.73 7.00
C ALA A 281 6.05 13.17 5.73
N ARG A 282 6.69 12.26 5.00
CA ARG A 282 7.41 12.55 3.75
C ARG A 282 6.47 13.08 2.65
N VAL A 283 5.38 12.39 2.38
CA VAL A 283 4.40 12.79 1.36
C VAL A 283 3.80 14.17 1.67
N ARG A 284 3.64 14.51 2.96
CA ARG A 284 3.08 15.78 3.41
C ARG A 284 4.12 16.87 3.70
N SER A 285 5.42 16.55 3.80
CA SER A 285 6.49 17.54 4.05
C SER A 285 6.88 18.32 2.80
N GLY A 286 6.70 17.73 1.62
CA GLY A 286 6.83 18.43 0.35
C GLY A 286 5.79 19.53 0.21
N ASP A 287 5.95 20.37 -0.80
CA ASP A 287 4.92 21.35 -1.15
C ASP A 287 3.62 20.62 -1.48
N LYS A 288 2.65 20.70 -0.56
CA LYS A 288 1.33 20.04 -0.70
C LYS A 288 0.60 20.51 -1.95
N GLU A 289 0.94 21.69 -2.43
CA GLU A 289 0.37 22.28 -3.62
C GLU A 289 1.09 21.81 -4.89
N ALA A 290 2.28 21.21 -4.73
CA ALA A 290 3.06 20.67 -5.84
C ALA A 290 2.59 19.29 -6.34
N VAL A 291 1.55 18.70 -5.74
CA VAL A 291 0.97 17.44 -6.23
C VAL A 291 0.14 17.69 -7.47
N HIS A 292 0.35 16.88 -8.51
CA HIS A 292 -0.39 16.92 -9.76
C HIS A 292 -1.26 15.67 -9.93
N PHE A 293 -2.48 15.88 -10.40
CA PHE A 293 -3.43 14.83 -10.76
C PHE A 293 -3.54 14.77 -12.28
N ALA A 294 -3.17 13.65 -12.86
CA ALA A 294 -3.26 13.38 -14.29
C ALA A 294 -4.22 12.21 -14.55
N TRP A 295 -5.03 12.34 -15.59
CA TRP A 295 -6.06 11.40 -16.01
C TRP A 295 -5.89 10.98 -17.46
N TYR A 296 -6.25 9.71 -17.76
CA TYR A 296 -6.31 9.15 -19.10
C TYR A 296 -7.64 8.46 -19.34
N GLY A 297 -8.15 8.55 -20.55
CA GLY A 297 -9.37 7.88 -20.98
C GLY A 297 -10.67 8.55 -20.47
N PRO A 298 -11.82 7.90 -20.68
CA PRO A 298 -13.12 8.38 -20.24
C PRO A 298 -13.31 8.19 -18.73
N ASN A 299 -14.15 9.04 -18.11
CA ASN A 299 -14.64 8.83 -16.75
C ASN A 299 -16.02 8.15 -16.77
N THR A 300 -16.10 7.02 -17.43
CA THR A 300 -17.32 6.21 -17.52
C THR A 300 -17.07 4.91 -16.75
N ALA A 301 -18.03 4.49 -15.92
CA ALA A 301 -17.96 3.21 -15.23
C ALA A 301 -17.69 2.09 -16.23
N GLU A 302 -16.88 1.11 -15.82
CA GLU A 302 -16.54 -0.07 -16.63
C GLU A 302 -15.84 0.24 -17.97
N LYS A 303 -15.24 1.42 -18.10
CA LYS A 303 -14.36 1.77 -19.22
C LYS A 303 -12.93 1.99 -18.74
N ALA A 304 -12.00 1.60 -19.58
CA ALA A 304 -10.58 1.77 -19.32
C ALA A 304 -10.24 3.23 -18.96
N PHE A 305 -9.47 3.38 -17.93
CA PHE A 305 -8.95 4.66 -17.44
C PHE A 305 -7.57 4.46 -16.82
N ALA A 306 -6.85 5.53 -16.67
CA ALA A 306 -5.66 5.56 -15.82
C ALA A 306 -5.55 6.91 -15.13
N TYR A 307 -4.86 6.92 -14.00
CA TYR A 307 -4.49 8.16 -13.34
C TYR A 307 -3.08 8.09 -12.76
N ARG A 308 -2.55 9.28 -12.51
CA ARG A 308 -1.28 9.46 -11.83
C ARG A 308 -1.40 10.58 -10.81
N LEU A 309 -0.80 10.37 -9.63
CA LEU A 309 -0.55 11.37 -8.61
C LEU A 309 0.94 11.54 -8.51
N ILE A 310 1.42 12.75 -8.77
CA ILE A 310 2.86 13.02 -8.87
C ILE A 310 3.19 14.15 -7.92
N GLY A 311 3.85 13.83 -6.81
CA GLY A 311 4.39 14.79 -5.84
C GLY A 311 5.90 14.99 -6.04
N ASP A 312 6.52 15.79 -5.17
CA ASP A 312 7.97 16.01 -5.22
C ASP A 312 8.77 14.75 -4.93
N GLY A 313 8.34 13.96 -3.94
CA GLY A 313 9.03 12.75 -3.51
C GLY A 313 8.30 11.46 -3.82
N PHE A 314 7.20 11.45 -4.57
CA PHE A 314 6.43 10.24 -4.81
C PHE A 314 5.71 10.21 -6.16
N VAL A 315 5.42 9.00 -6.60
CA VAL A 315 4.49 8.73 -7.70
C VAL A 315 3.53 7.61 -7.31
N ILE A 316 2.25 7.81 -7.59
CA ILE A 316 1.19 6.81 -7.49
C ILE A 316 0.54 6.70 -8.86
N GLU A 317 0.30 5.48 -9.32
CA GLU A 317 -0.34 5.22 -10.61
C GLU A 317 -1.38 4.12 -10.48
N MET A 318 -2.46 4.23 -11.26
CA MET A 318 -3.36 3.15 -11.61
C MET A 318 -3.59 3.18 -13.12
N ALA A 319 -3.58 2.00 -13.74
CA ALA A 319 -3.87 1.86 -15.17
C ALA A 319 -4.72 0.62 -15.43
N SER A 320 -5.77 0.79 -16.26
CA SER A 320 -6.50 -0.34 -16.85
C SER A 320 -5.67 -0.96 -17.96
N VAL A 321 -5.53 -2.28 -17.92
CA VAL A 321 -4.83 -3.08 -18.94
C VAL A 321 -5.82 -3.62 -19.98
N ASP A 322 -7.10 -3.64 -19.64
CA ASP A 322 -8.22 -4.03 -20.50
C ASP A 322 -9.20 -2.89 -20.74
N ALA A 323 -10.12 -3.08 -21.68
CA ALA A 323 -11.11 -2.07 -22.07
C ALA A 323 -12.23 -1.86 -21.03
N GLU A 324 -12.48 -2.86 -20.17
CA GLU A 324 -13.63 -2.91 -19.25
C GLU A 324 -13.25 -2.51 -17.81
N ALA A 325 -12.01 -2.05 -17.57
CA ALA A 325 -11.48 -1.75 -16.24
C ALA A 325 -11.62 -2.93 -15.25
N GLN A 326 -11.45 -4.15 -15.75
CA GLN A 326 -11.43 -5.37 -14.94
C GLN A 326 -10.00 -5.78 -14.59
N HIS A 327 -9.02 -5.39 -15.38
CA HIS A 327 -7.61 -5.65 -15.14
C HIS A 327 -6.90 -4.33 -14.80
N LEU A 328 -6.74 -4.08 -13.50
CA LEU A 328 -6.14 -2.85 -12.98
C LEU A 328 -4.77 -3.13 -12.36
N HIS A 329 -3.79 -2.37 -12.79
CA HIS A 329 -2.46 -2.32 -12.17
C HIS A 329 -2.29 -1.04 -11.37
N THR A 330 -1.65 -1.15 -10.20
CA THR A 330 -1.31 0.02 -9.38
C THR A 330 0.16 0.01 -8.99
N ILE A 331 0.69 1.17 -8.64
CA ILE A 331 2.01 1.30 -8.02
C ILE A 331 2.07 2.55 -7.13
N TYR A 332 2.76 2.42 -6.01
CA TYR A 332 3.27 3.53 -5.20
C TYR A 332 4.78 3.40 -5.09
N ASN A 333 5.49 4.45 -5.46
CA ASN A 333 6.93 4.60 -5.28
C ASN A 333 7.26 5.88 -4.50
N ASP A 334 8.03 5.73 -3.43
CA ASP A 334 8.76 6.83 -2.78
C ASP A 334 10.03 7.09 -3.59
N LEU A 335 10.06 8.20 -4.34
CA LEU A 335 11.13 8.48 -5.31
C LEU A 335 12.48 8.78 -4.64
N GLU A 336 12.46 9.21 -3.39
CA GLU A 336 13.70 9.49 -2.64
C GLU A 336 14.29 8.22 -2.04
N ASN A 337 13.42 7.32 -1.54
CA ASN A 337 13.85 6.14 -0.76
C ASN A 337 13.44 4.80 -1.38
N VAL A 338 13.08 4.76 -2.64
CA VAL A 338 12.69 3.51 -3.29
C VAL A 338 13.75 2.42 -3.03
N LEU A 339 13.32 1.28 -2.50
CA LEU A 339 14.21 0.19 -2.10
C LEU A 339 15.27 0.59 -1.04
N GLY A 340 15.03 1.64 -0.25
CA GLY A 340 15.97 2.08 0.78
C GLY A 340 17.29 2.63 0.25
N ARG A 341 17.27 3.25 -0.95
CA ARG A 341 18.48 3.79 -1.64
C ARG A 341 18.79 5.26 -1.27
N GLY A 342 17.96 5.88 -0.43
CA GLY A 342 18.17 7.24 0.06
C GLY A 342 19.32 7.36 1.06
#